data_56b9cf199921b853849e21642541c63d
#
_entry.id   56b9cf199921b853849e21642541c63d
#
_cell.length_a   1.000
_cell.length_b   1.000
_cell.length_c   1.000
_cell.angle_alpha   90.00
_cell.angle_beta   90.00
_cell.angle_gamma   90.00
#
_symmetry.space_group_name_H-M   'P 1'
#
loop_
_entity.id
_entity.type
_entity.pdbx_description
1 polymer ?
#
loop_
_entity_poly.entity_id
_entity_poly.type
_entity_poly.pdbx_seq_one_letter_code
_entity_poly.pdbx_strand_id
1 'polypeptide(L)'
;MQNIKKLIFFFLLIPSIGLTQETIIKENNISGNHQKAHEGYRKTILKSMERVMGKLPSRVQIRPYDINIVDSLDEESFTRYNILFTVAKNEILPLYLYVPHHSDENMKLPAMLVLHETDNLGRKAVDGQANKPNRAHARELAERGYVVIAPDFPSFGETADYNFETDRYESGTMKGIFNHMRCIDLLQSKSYVDPERIGVIGHSLGGHNSIFVAAFDSRIKVTVSSCGWTQFEYYSIGEAAEKKYGGRLGPWAQTRYMPFMKSKFNLDDQRIPFNFDKAIAAIAPRAFFSVSPVRDSNFDYKGVEAGIALVSPVYRSLGASDKLQVRYPDAGHDFPVESRKEAYEFIDKILFHKPLSTLIK
;
A
#
# COMPACT_ATOMS: atom_id res chain seq x y z
N MET A 1 51.85 31.60 49.53
CA MET A 1 51.05 30.49 50.11
C MET A 1 49.81 30.33 49.23
N GLN A 2 49.88 29.47 48.23
CA GLN A 2 48.78 29.21 47.29
C GLN A 2 48.11 27.87 47.63
N ASN A 3 46.84 27.92 47.97
CA ASN A 3 46.05 26.73 48.22
C ASN A 3 45.52 26.18 46.87
N ILE A 4 45.99 25.00 46.46
CA ILE A 4 45.47 24.23 45.32
C ILE A 4 44.32 23.34 45.82
N LYS A 5 43.09 23.66 45.45
CA LYS A 5 41.93 22.78 45.63
C LYS A 5 41.94 21.68 44.56
N LYS A 6 42.15 20.42 44.98
CA LYS A 6 41.97 19.23 44.13
C LYS A 6 40.46 19.02 43.88
N LEU A 7 40.09 19.07 42.61
CA LEU A 7 38.79 18.69 42.12
C LEU A 7 38.80 17.17 41.86
N ILE A 8 38.03 16.42 42.65
CA ILE A 8 37.84 14.96 42.45
C ILE A 8 36.67 14.78 41.52
N PHE A 9 36.95 14.29 40.31
CA PHE A 9 35.93 13.84 39.34
C PHE A 9 35.46 12.43 39.75
N PHE A 10 34.21 12.32 40.19
CA PHE A 10 33.51 11.04 40.34
C PHE A 10 33.03 10.61 38.94
N PHE A 11 33.65 9.61 38.34
CA PHE A 11 33.10 8.88 37.23
C PHE A 11 32.00 7.95 37.73
N LEU A 12 30.73 8.30 37.48
CA LEU A 12 29.61 7.37 37.61
C LEU A 12 29.70 6.35 36.49
N LEU A 13 30.18 5.17 36.80
CA LEU A 13 30.03 3.97 35.94
C LEU A 13 28.54 3.61 35.96
N ILE A 14 27.84 3.92 34.84
CA ILE A 14 26.53 3.36 34.53
C ILE A 14 26.76 1.90 34.14
N PRO A 15 26.25 0.91 34.90
CA PRO A 15 26.36 -0.48 34.46
C PRO A 15 25.54 -0.65 33.20
N SER A 16 26.19 -0.99 32.08
CA SER A 16 25.52 -1.52 30.91
C SER A 16 24.84 -2.84 31.34
N ILE A 17 23.51 -2.83 31.44
CA ILE A 17 22.74 -4.06 31.69
C ILE A 17 22.85 -4.88 30.39
N GLY A 18 23.86 -5.72 30.33
CA GLY A 18 23.97 -6.76 29.30
C GLY A 18 22.85 -7.76 29.55
N LEU A 19 21.89 -7.83 28.62
CA LEU A 19 20.89 -8.88 28.64
C LEU A 19 21.59 -10.23 28.66
N THR A 20 21.25 -11.09 29.59
CA THR A 20 21.83 -12.43 29.69
C THR A 20 21.37 -13.26 28.49
N GLN A 21 22.16 -14.26 28.09
CA GLN A 21 21.86 -15.14 26.96
C GLN A 21 20.50 -15.86 27.16
N GLU A 22 20.10 -16.15 28.39
CA GLU A 22 18.79 -16.70 28.73
C GLU A 22 17.63 -15.71 28.50
N THR A 23 17.84 -14.42 28.77
CA THR A 23 16.84 -13.38 28.51
C THR A 23 16.64 -13.22 27.01
N ILE A 24 17.70 -13.20 26.23
CA ILE A 24 17.66 -13.14 24.75
C ILE A 24 16.94 -14.37 24.17
N ILE A 25 17.19 -15.58 24.70
CA ILE A 25 16.54 -16.81 24.26
C ILE A 25 15.04 -16.78 24.62
N LYS A 26 14.67 -16.30 25.80
CA LYS A 26 13.26 -16.15 26.19
C LYS A 26 12.52 -15.14 25.30
N GLU A 27 13.10 -13.98 25.06
CA GLU A 27 12.51 -12.95 24.18
C GLU A 27 12.35 -13.45 22.75
N ASN A 28 13.34 -14.14 22.20
CA ASN A 28 13.27 -14.74 20.87
C ASN A 28 12.20 -15.84 20.76
N ASN A 29 12.02 -16.68 21.79
CA ASN A 29 10.99 -17.69 21.85
C ASN A 29 9.58 -17.10 21.96
N ILE A 30 9.40 -16.04 22.72
CA ILE A 30 8.13 -15.32 22.84
C ILE A 30 7.80 -14.64 21.50
N SER A 31 8.76 -13.97 20.86
CA SER A 31 8.61 -13.34 19.55
C SER A 31 8.27 -14.37 18.46
N GLY A 32 8.95 -15.51 18.45
CA GLY A 32 8.67 -16.60 17.51
C GLY A 32 7.27 -17.20 17.65
N ASN A 33 6.77 -17.33 18.87
CA ASN A 33 5.40 -17.79 19.13
C ASN A 33 4.35 -16.77 18.66
N HIS A 34 4.58 -15.46 18.89
CA HIS A 34 3.70 -14.41 18.43
C HIS A 34 3.66 -14.33 16.90
N GLN A 35 4.81 -14.49 16.24
CA GLN A 35 4.88 -14.49 14.78
C GLN A 35 4.11 -15.66 14.16
N LYS A 36 4.26 -16.88 14.71
CA LYS A 36 3.53 -18.07 14.25
C LYS A 36 2.02 -17.94 14.48
N ALA A 37 1.62 -17.40 15.64
CA ALA A 37 0.22 -17.12 15.94
C ALA A 37 -0.37 -16.07 14.97
N HIS A 38 0.40 -15.03 14.66
CA HIS A 38 0.01 -14.01 13.71
C HIS A 38 -0.14 -14.54 12.28
N GLU A 39 0.71 -15.46 11.83
CA GLU A 39 0.53 -16.11 10.52
C GLU A 39 -0.79 -16.88 10.42
N GLY A 40 -1.18 -17.58 11.48
CA GLY A 40 -2.49 -18.24 11.57
C GLY A 40 -3.64 -17.24 11.50
N TYR A 41 -3.53 -16.14 12.24
CA TYR A 41 -4.50 -15.05 12.23
C TYR A 41 -4.60 -14.39 10.85
N ARG A 42 -3.47 -14.08 10.21
CA ARG A 42 -3.41 -13.55 8.85
C ARG A 42 -4.15 -14.45 7.85
N LYS A 43 -3.92 -15.76 7.89
CA LYS A 43 -4.63 -16.71 7.01
C LYS A 43 -6.15 -16.67 7.21
N THR A 44 -6.61 -16.50 8.44
CA THR A 44 -8.04 -16.35 8.76
C THR A 44 -8.60 -15.05 8.20
N ILE A 45 -7.87 -13.94 8.33
CA ILE A 45 -8.25 -12.65 7.74
C ILE A 45 -8.37 -12.76 6.22
N LEU A 46 -7.39 -13.32 5.54
CA LEU A 46 -7.43 -13.47 4.07
C LEU A 46 -8.63 -14.28 3.61
N LYS A 47 -8.95 -15.39 4.30
CA LYS A 47 -10.18 -16.14 4.02
C LYS A 47 -11.46 -15.31 4.23
N SER A 48 -11.46 -14.43 5.23
CA SER A 48 -12.59 -13.51 5.48
C SER A 48 -12.71 -12.47 4.37
N MET A 49 -11.59 -11.93 3.89
CA MET A 49 -11.54 -11.02 2.73
C MET A 49 -12.03 -11.73 1.46
N GLU A 50 -11.59 -12.96 1.20
CA GLU A 50 -12.05 -13.75 0.05
C GLU A 50 -13.56 -14.03 0.07
N ARG A 51 -14.19 -14.15 1.23
CA ARG A 51 -15.66 -14.30 1.31
C ARG A 51 -16.41 -13.07 0.77
N VAL A 52 -15.79 -11.92 0.80
CA VAL A 52 -16.37 -10.64 0.35
C VAL A 52 -15.90 -10.26 -1.05
N MET A 53 -14.65 -10.58 -1.40
CA MET A 53 -14.02 -10.17 -2.66
C MET A 53 -13.99 -11.29 -3.71
N GLY A 54 -14.31 -12.53 -3.32
CA GLY A 54 -14.07 -13.71 -4.15
C GLY A 54 -12.69 -14.31 -3.93
N LYS A 55 -12.50 -15.53 -4.40
CA LYS A 55 -11.23 -16.25 -4.26
C LYS A 55 -10.14 -15.67 -5.13
N LEU A 56 -8.93 -15.59 -4.58
CA LEU A 56 -7.75 -15.23 -5.37
C LEU A 56 -7.39 -16.40 -6.32
N PRO A 57 -7.38 -16.19 -7.65
CA PRO A 57 -6.98 -17.23 -8.59
C PRO A 57 -5.50 -17.61 -8.45
N SER A 58 -5.20 -18.89 -8.72
CA SER A 58 -3.82 -19.38 -8.73
C SER A 58 -2.98 -18.67 -9.81
N ARG A 59 -1.72 -18.38 -9.47
CA ARG A 59 -0.72 -17.81 -10.39
C ARG A 59 0.35 -18.82 -10.82
N VAL A 60 0.30 -20.04 -10.28
CA VAL A 60 1.37 -21.06 -10.46
C VAL A 60 1.57 -21.46 -11.91
N GLN A 61 0.53 -21.38 -12.75
CA GLN A 61 0.58 -21.81 -14.16
C GLN A 61 0.77 -20.66 -15.15
N ILE A 62 1.02 -19.43 -14.66
CA ILE A 62 1.17 -18.27 -15.53
C ILE A 62 2.62 -18.23 -16.04
N ARG A 63 2.77 -18.29 -17.38
CA ARG A 63 4.07 -18.24 -18.06
C ARG A 63 4.83 -16.95 -17.78
N PRO A 64 6.17 -16.93 -18.01
CA PRO A 64 6.99 -15.74 -17.91
C PRO A 64 6.40 -14.55 -18.69
N TYR A 65 6.75 -13.40 -18.29
CA TYR A 65 6.20 -12.10 -18.60
C TYR A 65 6.24 -11.77 -20.09
N ASP A 66 5.05 -11.66 -20.69
CA ASP A 66 4.88 -11.12 -22.03
C ASP A 66 4.51 -9.64 -21.88
N ILE A 67 5.37 -8.78 -22.39
CA ILE A 67 5.19 -7.32 -22.37
C ILE A 67 5.33 -6.79 -23.80
N ASN A 68 4.41 -5.92 -24.19
CA ASN A 68 4.50 -5.14 -25.41
C ASN A 68 4.70 -3.66 -25.04
N ILE A 69 5.83 -3.07 -25.44
CA ILE A 69 6.09 -1.64 -25.24
C ILE A 69 5.40 -0.90 -26.39
N VAL A 70 4.40 -0.09 -26.05
CA VAL A 70 3.62 0.69 -27.03
C VAL A 70 4.40 1.94 -27.43
N ASP A 71 4.91 2.66 -26.43
CA ASP A 71 5.73 3.86 -26.59
C ASP A 71 6.62 4.08 -25.35
N SER A 72 7.52 5.04 -25.45
CA SER A 72 8.34 5.51 -24.34
C SER A 72 8.51 7.01 -24.36
N LEU A 73 8.67 7.60 -23.19
CA LEU A 73 9.00 9.01 -22.98
C LEU A 73 10.26 9.10 -22.15
N ASP A 74 11.27 9.73 -22.71
CA ASP A 74 12.53 9.98 -22.03
C ASP A 74 12.48 11.34 -21.32
N GLU A 75 12.68 11.34 -20.00
CA GLU A 75 12.68 12.50 -19.13
C GLU A 75 14.10 12.70 -18.57
N GLU A 76 14.37 13.81 -17.92
CA GLU A 76 15.72 14.11 -17.39
C GLU A 76 16.24 13.03 -16.43
N SER A 77 15.39 12.46 -15.58
CA SER A 77 15.80 11.55 -14.50
C SER A 77 15.32 10.10 -14.66
N PHE A 78 14.44 9.82 -15.62
CA PHE A 78 13.91 8.48 -15.87
C PHE A 78 13.37 8.34 -17.30
N THR A 79 13.27 7.09 -17.76
CA THR A 79 12.46 6.77 -18.95
C THR A 79 11.15 6.13 -18.51
N ARG A 80 10.00 6.64 -19.01
CA ARG A 80 8.68 6.05 -18.82
C ARG A 80 8.29 5.23 -20.02
N TYR A 81 7.99 3.95 -19.81
CA TYR A 81 7.47 3.05 -20.83
C TYR A 81 5.97 2.86 -20.66
N ASN A 82 5.21 2.97 -21.75
CA ASN A 82 3.81 2.57 -21.84
C ASN A 82 3.76 1.10 -22.29
N ILE A 83 3.21 0.23 -21.45
CA ILE A 83 3.31 -1.22 -21.63
C ILE A 83 1.93 -1.85 -21.60
N LEU A 84 1.71 -2.79 -22.51
CA LEU A 84 0.64 -3.78 -22.42
C LEU A 84 1.24 -5.08 -21.87
N PHE A 85 0.84 -5.44 -20.65
CA PHE A 85 1.37 -6.57 -19.90
C PHE A 85 0.37 -7.73 -19.87
N THR A 86 0.77 -8.90 -20.36
CA THR A 86 -0.04 -10.12 -20.26
C THR A 86 0.01 -10.69 -18.85
N VAL A 87 -1.03 -10.42 -18.06
CA VAL A 87 -1.13 -10.88 -16.66
C VAL A 87 -1.60 -12.32 -16.53
N ALA A 88 -2.40 -12.80 -17.50
CA ALA A 88 -2.85 -14.19 -17.64
C ALA A 88 -3.28 -14.45 -19.09
N LYS A 89 -3.70 -15.68 -19.42
CA LYS A 89 -4.16 -16.03 -20.77
C LYS A 89 -5.33 -15.12 -21.18
N ASN A 90 -5.16 -14.37 -22.27
CA ASN A 90 -6.12 -13.41 -22.82
C ASN A 90 -6.46 -12.24 -21.87
N GLU A 91 -5.61 -11.97 -20.86
CA GLU A 91 -5.79 -10.86 -19.93
C GLU A 91 -4.61 -9.90 -20.07
N ILE A 92 -4.86 -8.72 -20.62
CA ILE A 92 -3.87 -7.67 -20.83
C ILE A 92 -4.11 -6.56 -19.81
N LEU A 93 -3.04 -6.06 -19.19
CA LEU A 93 -3.04 -4.96 -18.26
C LEU A 93 -2.21 -3.81 -18.83
N PRO A 94 -2.83 -2.68 -19.19
CA PRO A 94 -2.11 -1.46 -19.50
C PRO A 94 -1.45 -0.90 -18.24
N LEU A 95 -0.17 -0.52 -18.33
CA LEU A 95 0.59 0.07 -17.23
C LEU A 95 1.67 1.03 -17.73
N TYR A 96 2.13 1.89 -16.84
CA TYR A 96 3.39 2.62 -16.98
C TYR A 96 4.48 1.95 -16.16
N LEU A 97 5.67 1.83 -16.75
CA LEU A 97 6.89 1.44 -16.06
C LEU A 97 7.90 2.58 -16.17
N TYR A 98 8.36 3.08 -15.04
CA TYR A 98 9.36 4.14 -14.95
C TYR A 98 10.68 3.50 -14.51
N VAL A 99 11.73 3.77 -15.26
CA VAL A 99 13.08 3.28 -14.96
C VAL A 99 13.99 4.47 -14.77
N PRO A 100 14.44 4.75 -13.55
CA PRO A 100 15.35 5.86 -13.28
C PRO A 100 16.67 5.72 -14.02
N HIS A 101 17.23 6.84 -14.46
CA HIS A 101 18.59 6.90 -14.97
C HIS A 101 19.55 6.82 -13.77
N HIS A 102 20.52 5.92 -13.85
CA HIS A 102 21.57 5.78 -12.84
C HIS A 102 22.89 5.38 -13.51
N SER A 103 24.00 5.78 -12.90
CA SER A 103 25.34 5.60 -13.46
C SER A 103 25.97 4.22 -13.20
N ASP A 104 25.43 3.46 -12.24
CA ASP A 104 25.94 2.14 -11.87
C ASP A 104 24.97 1.05 -12.32
N GLU A 105 25.27 0.43 -13.45
CA GLU A 105 24.45 -0.66 -14.04
C GLU A 105 24.33 -1.91 -13.14
N ASN A 106 25.24 -2.08 -12.17
CA ASN A 106 25.20 -3.20 -11.23
C ASN A 106 24.34 -2.92 -9.99
N MET A 107 23.94 -1.66 -9.77
CA MET A 107 23.13 -1.28 -8.63
C MET A 107 21.67 -1.71 -8.84
N LYS A 108 21.15 -2.49 -7.89
CA LYS A 108 19.70 -2.81 -7.88
C LYS A 108 18.93 -1.73 -7.14
N LEU A 109 17.89 -1.22 -7.79
CA LEU A 109 17.05 -0.15 -7.28
C LEU A 109 15.85 -0.70 -6.51
N PRO A 110 15.36 0.01 -5.48
CA PRO A 110 14.06 -0.30 -4.87
C PRO A 110 12.93 0.03 -5.85
N ALA A 111 11.77 -0.59 -5.66
CA ALA A 111 10.65 -0.41 -6.56
C ALA A 111 9.34 -0.08 -5.82
N MET A 112 8.45 0.63 -6.52
CA MET A 112 7.14 1.01 -6.00
C MET A 112 6.03 0.63 -6.98
N LEU A 113 5.01 -0.04 -6.46
CA LEU A 113 3.71 -0.15 -7.10
C LEU A 113 2.89 1.08 -6.73
N VAL A 114 2.46 1.86 -7.72
CA VAL A 114 1.71 3.10 -7.52
C VAL A 114 0.30 2.96 -8.08
N LEU A 115 -0.71 3.17 -7.24
CA LEU A 115 -2.10 2.90 -7.54
C LEU A 115 -2.90 4.20 -7.60
N HIS A 116 -3.60 4.40 -8.74
CA HIS A 116 -4.36 5.61 -9.01
C HIS A 116 -5.69 5.67 -8.24
N GLU A 117 -6.21 6.86 -8.09
CA GLU A 117 -7.55 7.15 -7.55
C GLU A 117 -8.66 6.78 -8.53
N THR A 118 -9.92 7.00 -8.11
CA THR A 118 -11.08 6.96 -9.01
C THR A 118 -11.00 8.12 -10.01
N ASP A 119 -10.42 7.83 -11.17
CA ASP A 119 -10.24 8.79 -12.27
C ASP A 119 -10.34 8.07 -13.62
N ASN A 120 -11.11 8.66 -14.56
CA ASN A 120 -11.26 8.10 -15.90
C ASN A 120 -9.93 8.00 -16.67
N LEU A 121 -8.92 8.77 -16.30
CA LEU A 121 -7.58 8.70 -16.88
C LEU A 121 -6.75 7.51 -16.38
N GLY A 122 -7.21 6.81 -15.32
CA GLY A 122 -6.50 5.67 -14.78
C GLY A 122 -5.08 6.02 -14.34
N ARG A 123 -4.09 5.22 -14.77
CA ARG A 123 -2.67 5.42 -14.45
C ARG A 123 -2.10 6.79 -14.85
N LYS A 124 -2.73 7.47 -15.83
CA LYS A 124 -2.31 8.81 -16.25
C LYS A 124 -2.49 9.85 -15.13
N ALA A 125 -3.43 9.62 -14.19
CA ALA A 125 -3.64 10.50 -13.05
C ALA A 125 -2.38 10.55 -12.15
N VAL A 126 -1.78 9.41 -11.84
CA VAL A 126 -0.58 9.33 -11.00
C VAL A 126 0.72 9.73 -11.73
N ASP A 127 0.64 9.91 -13.04
CA ASP A 127 1.69 10.54 -13.87
C ASP A 127 1.56 12.08 -13.94
N GLY A 128 0.54 12.66 -13.30
CA GLY A 128 0.28 14.10 -13.30
C GLY A 128 -0.53 14.61 -14.51
N GLN A 129 -1.03 13.73 -15.39
CA GLN A 129 -1.77 14.11 -16.59
C GLN A 129 -3.24 14.50 -16.32
N ALA A 130 -3.73 14.31 -15.09
CA ALA A 130 -5.10 14.67 -14.71
C ALA A 130 -5.29 16.15 -14.39
N ASN A 131 -4.24 16.98 -14.43
CA ASN A 131 -4.24 18.39 -14.01
C ASN A 131 -4.83 18.59 -12.60
N LYS A 132 -4.67 17.61 -11.73
CA LYS A 132 -5.05 17.66 -10.31
C LYS A 132 -3.79 17.83 -9.47
N PRO A 133 -3.77 18.80 -8.54
CA PRO A 133 -2.64 18.92 -7.62
C PRO A 133 -2.48 17.65 -6.77
N ASN A 134 -1.29 17.41 -6.28
CA ASN A 134 -1.00 16.35 -5.32
C ASN A 134 -1.27 14.91 -5.82
N ARG A 135 -1.22 14.65 -7.15
CA ARG A 135 -1.54 13.32 -7.72
C ARG A 135 -0.39 12.68 -8.49
N ALA A 136 0.66 13.41 -8.83
CA ALA A 136 1.78 12.92 -9.65
C ALA A 136 2.77 12.00 -8.91
N HIS A 137 2.32 11.24 -7.92
CA HIS A 137 3.21 10.48 -7.04
C HIS A 137 3.95 9.31 -7.72
N ALA A 138 3.52 8.84 -8.89
CA ALA A 138 4.32 7.90 -9.67
C ALA A 138 5.56 8.58 -10.27
N ARG A 139 5.37 9.76 -10.86
CA ARG A 139 6.46 10.58 -11.40
C ARG A 139 7.42 11.03 -10.29
N GLU A 140 6.89 11.55 -9.17
CA GLU A 140 7.68 11.99 -8.02
C GLU A 140 8.57 10.87 -7.46
N LEU A 141 8.07 9.65 -7.37
CA LEU A 141 8.86 8.50 -6.91
C LEU A 141 9.91 8.05 -7.93
N ALA A 142 9.62 8.13 -9.23
CA ALA A 142 10.60 7.88 -10.27
C ALA A 142 11.74 8.91 -10.23
N GLU A 143 11.43 10.21 -10.07
CA GLU A 143 12.42 11.29 -9.87
C GLU A 143 13.27 11.09 -8.60
N ARG A 144 12.74 10.39 -7.59
CA ARG A 144 13.47 10.01 -6.36
C ARG A 144 14.36 8.78 -6.55
N GLY A 145 14.32 8.13 -7.71
CA GLY A 145 15.16 6.97 -8.04
C GLY A 145 14.54 5.61 -7.77
N TYR A 146 13.24 5.53 -7.62
CA TYR A 146 12.52 4.26 -7.56
C TYR A 146 12.18 3.76 -8.97
N VAL A 147 12.31 2.46 -9.21
CA VAL A 147 11.61 1.83 -10.32
C VAL A 147 10.12 1.83 -9.98
N VAL A 148 9.28 2.43 -10.82
CA VAL A 148 7.85 2.58 -10.53
C VAL A 148 7.03 1.81 -11.54
N ILE A 149 6.00 1.08 -11.08
CA ILE A 149 4.99 0.47 -11.92
C ILE A 149 3.61 1.01 -11.52
N ALA A 150 2.86 1.53 -12.50
CA ALA A 150 1.54 2.11 -12.30
C ALA A 150 0.55 1.49 -13.29
N PRO A 151 -0.28 0.50 -12.88
CA PRO A 151 -1.29 -0.12 -13.72
C PRO A 151 -2.61 0.65 -13.72
N ASP A 152 -3.43 0.44 -14.77
CA ASP A 152 -4.85 0.77 -14.70
C ASP A 152 -5.60 -0.22 -13.79
N PHE A 153 -6.52 0.30 -12.98
CA PHE A 153 -7.50 -0.55 -12.29
C PHE A 153 -8.65 -0.89 -13.26
N PRO A 154 -9.20 -2.12 -13.22
CA PRO A 154 -10.30 -2.52 -14.11
C PRO A 154 -11.44 -1.50 -14.13
N SER A 155 -11.91 -1.14 -15.31
CA SER A 155 -12.92 -0.11 -15.62
C SER A 155 -12.45 1.35 -15.50
N PHE A 156 -11.14 1.60 -15.50
CA PHE A 156 -10.56 2.94 -15.60
C PHE A 156 -9.45 2.97 -16.65
N GLY A 157 -9.08 4.16 -17.10
CA GLY A 157 -8.04 4.35 -18.09
C GLY A 157 -8.33 3.59 -19.40
N GLU A 158 -7.37 2.84 -19.89
CA GLU A 158 -7.50 2.05 -21.12
C GLU A 158 -8.32 0.75 -20.90
N THR A 159 -8.77 0.47 -19.69
CA THR A 159 -9.69 -0.63 -19.37
C THR A 159 -11.10 -0.14 -19.03
N ALA A 160 -11.50 1.05 -19.49
CA ALA A 160 -12.80 1.66 -19.17
C ALA A 160 -13.98 0.74 -19.53
N ASP A 161 -13.89 0.00 -20.63
CA ASP A 161 -14.92 -0.91 -21.13
C ASP A 161 -14.80 -2.34 -20.56
N TYR A 162 -14.08 -2.52 -19.44
CA TYR A 162 -13.87 -3.83 -18.84
C TYR A 162 -15.20 -4.49 -18.44
N ASN A 163 -15.45 -5.69 -18.98
CA ASN A 163 -16.67 -6.44 -18.72
C ASN A 163 -16.47 -7.44 -17.57
N PHE A 164 -17.01 -7.12 -16.40
CA PHE A 164 -16.97 -7.96 -15.22
C PHE A 164 -17.87 -9.20 -15.30
N GLU A 165 -18.83 -9.28 -16.24
CA GLU A 165 -19.75 -10.41 -16.38
C GLU A 165 -19.10 -11.60 -17.09
N THR A 166 -18.11 -11.34 -17.95
CA THR A 166 -17.38 -12.37 -18.71
C THR A 166 -16.06 -12.76 -18.05
N ASP A 167 -15.80 -12.23 -16.88
CA ASP A 167 -14.58 -12.39 -16.12
C ASP A 167 -14.58 -13.69 -15.29
N ARG A 168 -13.40 -14.20 -14.98
CA ARG A 168 -13.20 -15.32 -14.03
C ARG A 168 -13.09 -14.89 -12.56
N TYR A 169 -13.12 -13.57 -12.29
CA TYR A 169 -13.04 -13.02 -10.95
C TYR A 169 -14.44 -12.70 -10.41
N GLU A 170 -14.66 -13.02 -9.14
CA GLU A 170 -15.96 -12.77 -8.49
C GLU A 170 -16.15 -11.28 -8.10
N SER A 171 -15.11 -10.44 -8.27
CA SER A 171 -15.18 -8.99 -8.04
C SER A 171 -14.06 -8.23 -8.75
N GLY A 172 -14.30 -6.96 -9.07
CA GLY A 172 -13.27 -6.08 -9.62
C GLY A 172 -12.13 -5.84 -8.63
N THR A 173 -12.40 -5.83 -7.31
CA THR A 173 -11.34 -5.74 -6.29
C THR A 173 -10.41 -6.95 -6.33
N MET A 174 -10.93 -8.18 -6.47
CA MET A 174 -10.08 -9.37 -6.57
C MET A 174 -9.27 -9.38 -7.88
N LYS A 175 -9.88 -8.92 -9.01
CA LYS A 175 -9.15 -8.70 -10.26
C LYS A 175 -8.02 -7.68 -10.09
N GLY A 176 -8.28 -6.57 -9.39
CA GLY A 176 -7.26 -5.57 -9.06
C GLY A 176 -6.11 -6.16 -8.24
N ILE A 177 -6.42 -6.89 -7.16
CA ILE A 177 -5.41 -7.57 -6.33
C ILE A 177 -4.54 -8.51 -7.19
N PHE A 178 -5.16 -9.34 -8.03
CA PHE A 178 -4.44 -10.23 -8.92
C PHE A 178 -3.50 -9.47 -9.87
N ASN A 179 -3.99 -8.42 -10.53
CA ASN A 179 -3.20 -7.59 -11.44
C ASN A 179 -2.02 -6.93 -10.70
N HIS A 180 -2.25 -6.39 -9.51
CA HIS A 180 -1.22 -5.76 -8.68
C HIS A 180 -0.14 -6.77 -8.26
N MET A 181 -0.52 -8.00 -7.89
CA MET A 181 0.44 -9.06 -7.60
C MET A 181 1.25 -9.46 -8.84
N ARG A 182 0.64 -9.44 -10.04
CA ARG A 182 1.37 -9.65 -11.30
C ARG A 182 2.35 -8.52 -11.60
N CYS A 183 2.02 -7.28 -11.24
CA CYS A 183 2.96 -6.15 -11.30
C CYS A 183 4.17 -6.39 -10.40
N ILE A 184 3.98 -6.91 -9.19
CA ILE A 184 5.09 -7.28 -8.30
C ILE A 184 5.93 -8.42 -8.92
N ASP A 185 5.30 -9.42 -9.55
CA ASP A 185 6.02 -10.47 -10.27
C ASP A 185 6.90 -9.86 -11.39
N LEU A 186 6.36 -8.91 -12.16
CA LEU A 186 7.08 -8.22 -13.23
C LEU A 186 8.26 -7.40 -12.69
N LEU A 187 8.07 -6.65 -11.60
CA LEU A 187 9.15 -5.90 -10.96
C LEU A 187 10.30 -6.84 -10.52
N GLN A 188 9.97 -7.96 -9.86
CA GLN A 188 10.98 -8.93 -9.41
C GLN A 188 11.73 -9.62 -10.57
N SER A 189 11.16 -9.64 -11.78
CA SER A 189 11.82 -10.23 -12.95
C SER A 189 12.88 -9.32 -13.58
N LYS A 190 12.92 -8.04 -13.19
CA LYS A 190 13.87 -7.08 -13.75
C LYS A 190 15.19 -7.15 -13.02
N SER A 191 16.30 -7.31 -13.76
CA SER A 191 17.65 -7.47 -13.19
C SER A 191 18.09 -6.25 -12.35
N TYR A 192 17.62 -5.07 -12.70
CA TYR A 192 17.89 -3.80 -12.04
C TYR A 192 16.99 -3.51 -10.82
N VAL A 193 16.03 -4.39 -10.49
CA VAL A 193 15.17 -4.25 -9.31
C VAL A 193 15.70 -5.13 -8.17
N ASP A 194 15.73 -4.58 -6.95
CA ASP A 194 15.94 -5.35 -5.74
C ASP A 194 14.63 -6.00 -5.30
N PRO A 195 14.48 -7.34 -5.38
CA PRO A 195 13.23 -8.02 -5.08
C PRO A 195 12.82 -7.93 -3.61
N GLU A 196 13.76 -7.57 -2.71
CA GLU A 196 13.50 -7.42 -1.28
C GLU A 196 13.17 -5.97 -0.88
N ARG A 197 13.20 -5.02 -1.81
CA ARG A 197 12.93 -3.60 -1.57
C ARG A 197 11.77 -3.08 -2.42
N ILE A 198 10.57 -3.66 -2.22
CA ILE A 198 9.36 -3.31 -2.97
C ILE A 198 8.30 -2.74 -2.01
N GLY A 199 7.72 -1.60 -2.37
CA GLY A 199 6.61 -0.96 -1.66
C GLY A 199 5.38 -0.74 -2.53
N VAL A 200 4.29 -0.30 -1.90
CA VAL A 200 3.05 0.12 -2.56
C VAL A 200 2.54 1.43 -1.98
N ILE A 201 2.01 2.29 -2.82
CA ILE A 201 1.38 3.56 -2.44
C ILE A 201 0.18 3.84 -3.32
N GLY A 202 -0.85 4.47 -2.76
CA GLY A 202 -1.98 4.94 -3.52
C GLY A 202 -2.83 5.94 -2.76
N HIS A 203 -3.66 6.68 -3.50
CA HIS A 203 -4.62 7.65 -2.98
C HIS A 203 -6.05 7.18 -3.29
N SER A 204 -6.99 7.39 -2.37
CA SER A 204 -8.41 7.07 -2.53
C SER A 204 -8.63 5.59 -2.92
N LEU A 205 -9.16 5.30 -4.11
CA LEU A 205 -9.23 3.94 -4.68
C LEU A 205 -7.87 3.22 -4.59
N GLY A 206 -6.79 3.90 -4.99
CA GLY A 206 -5.44 3.37 -4.88
C GLY A 206 -5.02 3.12 -3.44
N GLY A 207 -5.49 3.93 -2.50
CA GLY A 207 -5.20 3.82 -1.07
C GLY A 207 -5.70 2.51 -0.46
N HIS A 208 -7.00 2.16 -0.66
CA HIS A 208 -7.49 0.88 -0.16
C HIS A 208 -6.97 -0.32 -0.96
N ASN A 209 -6.74 -0.17 -2.26
CA ASN A 209 -6.11 -1.23 -3.05
C ASN A 209 -4.66 -1.50 -2.61
N SER A 210 -3.93 -0.48 -2.13
CA SER A 210 -2.61 -0.66 -1.51
C SER A 210 -2.69 -1.53 -0.26
N ILE A 211 -3.69 -1.31 0.60
CA ILE A 211 -3.95 -2.16 1.78
C ILE A 211 -4.26 -3.59 1.34
N PHE A 212 -5.18 -3.76 0.38
CA PHE A 212 -5.63 -5.08 -0.03
C PHE A 212 -4.51 -5.89 -0.67
N VAL A 213 -3.77 -5.34 -1.64
CA VAL A 213 -2.67 -6.08 -2.26
C VAL A 213 -1.57 -6.41 -1.25
N ALA A 214 -1.25 -5.50 -0.32
CA ALA A 214 -0.24 -5.76 0.71
C ALA A 214 -0.68 -6.84 1.71
N ALA A 215 -1.98 -6.96 2.02
CA ALA A 215 -2.50 -8.06 2.83
C ALA A 215 -2.29 -9.41 2.13
N PHE A 216 -2.54 -9.50 0.82
CA PHE A 216 -2.39 -10.75 0.05
C PHE A 216 -0.93 -11.05 -0.35
N ASP A 217 -0.11 -10.03 -0.63
CA ASP A 217 1.26 -10.18 -1.11
C ASP A 217 2.31 -9.78 -0.06
N SER A 218 2.95 -10.77 0.53
CA SER A 218 3.97 -10.57 1.57
C SER A 218 5.30 -10.01 1.07
N ARG A 219 5.51 -9.91 -0.24
CA ARG A 219 6.72 -9.33 -0.84
C ARG A 219 6.77 -7.81 -0.69
N ILE A 220 5.61 -7.16 -0.48
CA ILE A 220 5.50 -5.71 -0.23
C ILE A 220 5.99 -5.40 1.18
N LYS A 221 7.04 -4.58 1.32
CA LYS A 221 7.71 -4.24 2.60
C LYS A 221 7.12 -3.00 3.27
N VAL A 222 6.64 -2.05 2.47
CA VAL A 222 6.01 -0.81 2.94
C VAL A 222 4.74 -0.53 2.16
N THR A 223 3.71 -0.10 2.86
CA THR A 223 2.40 0.24 2.31
C THR A 223 2.03 1.65 2.75
N VAL A 224 1.71 2.51 1.78
CA VAL A 224 1.19 3.86 2.04
C VAL A 224 -0.23 3.97 1.49
N SER A 225 -1.17 4.37 2.36
CA SER A 225 -2.57 4.62 2.01
C SER A 225 -2.94 6.06 2.32
N SER A 226 -3.21 6.85 1.31
CA SER A 226 -3.73 8.21 1.44
C SER A 226 -5.21 8.24 1.16
N CYS A 227 -6.02 8.77 2.08
CA CYS A 227 -7.49 8.88 1.93
C CYS A 227 -8.13 7.57 1.43
N GLY A 228 -7.63 6.41 1.87
CA GLY A 228 -8.01 5.13 1.28
C GLY A 228 -8.95 4.29 2.12
N TRP A 229 -9.21 4.67 3.38
CA TRP A 229 -9.98 3.83 4.28
C TRP A 229 -10.55 4.55 5.50
N THR A 230 -11.58 3.97 6.02
CA THR A 230 -12.13 4.16 7.37
C THR A 230 -12.78 2.83 7.76
N GLN A 231 -13.10 2.60 9.02
CA GLN A 231 -13.93 1.45 9.39
C GLN A 231 -15.30 1.56 8.72
N PHE A 232 -15.90 0.43 8.31
CA PHE A 232 -17.13 0.43 7.53
C PHE A 232 -18.31 1.13 8.23
N GLU A 233 -18.39 1.07 9.55
CA GLU A 233 -19.41 1.76 10.33
C GLU A 233 -19.31 3.29 10.29
N TYR A 234 -18.14 3.83 9.95
CA TYR A 234 -17.87 5.27 9.79
C TYR A 234 -17.93 5.74 8.34
N TYR A 235 -18.12 4.83 7.38
CA TYR A 235 -18.14 5.20 5.97
C TYR A 235 -19.49 5.82 5.59
N SER A 236 -19.46 7.03 5.04
CA SER A 236 -20.61 7.67 4.40
C SER A 236 -20.11 8.71 3.40
N ILE A 237 -20.64 8.68 2.20
CA ILE A 237 -20.38 9.68 1.16
C ILE A 237 -21.65 10.49 0.83
N GLY A 238 -22.57 10.57 1.79
CA GLY A 238 -23.76 11.40 1.78
C GLY A 238 -25.00 10.72 1.20
N GLU A 239 -26.18 11.26 1.56
CA GLU A 239 -27.49 10.70 1.27
C GLU A 239 -27.76 10.47 -0.23
N ALA A 240 -27.28 11.37 -1.09
CA ALA A 240 -27.47 11.24 -2.54
C ALA A 240 -26.80 9.97 -3.08
N ALA A 241 -25.60 9.66 -2.60
CA ALA A 241 -24.90 8.44 -2.96
C ALA A 241 -25.53 7.21 -2.33
N GLU A 242 -25.94 7.29 -1.08
CA GLU A 242 -26.66 6.20 -0.39
C GLU A 242 -27.93 5.83 -1.12
N LYS A 243 -28.73 6.82 -1.55
CA LYS A 243 -29.92 6.61 -2.37
C LYS A 243 -29.58 5.99 -3.73
N LYS A 244 -28.54 6.51 -4.41
CA LYS A 244 -28.10 6.05 -5.73
C LYS A 244 -27.66 4.59 -5.71
N TYR A 245 -26.93 4.17 -4.70
CA TYR A 245 -26.31 2.84 -4.60
C TYR A 245 -27.08 1.87 -3.68
N GLY A 246 -28.20 2.32 -3.10
CA GLY A 246 -29.09 1.48 -2.30
C GLY A 246 -28.60 1.18 -0.90
N GLY A 247 -27.87 2.12 -0.27
CA GLY A 247 -27.43 2.06 1.12
C GLY A 247 -26.04 2.64 1.33
N ARG A 248 -25.67 2.88 2.59
CA ARG A 248 -24.43 3.50 3.02
C ARG A 248 -23.17 2.80 2.44
N LEU A 249 -23.13 1.48 2.47
CA LEU A 249 -22.05 0.68 1.88
C LEU A 249 -22.29 0.31 0.40
N GLY A 250 -23.36 0.80 -0.21
CA GLY A 250 -23.71 0.55 -1.61
C GLY A 250 -22.62 0.94 -2.60
N PRO A 251 -21.88 2.05 -2.41
CA PRO A 251 -20.75 2.40 -3.28
C PRO A 251 -19.67 1.31 -3.36
N TRP A 252 -19.41 0.57 -2.27
CA TRP A 252 -18.47 -0.56 -2.25
C TRP A 252 -19.00 -1.81 -2.96
N ALA A 253 -20.32 -1.94 -3.10
CA ALA A 253 -20.97 -3.15 -3.63
C ALA A 253 -21.18 -3.14 -5.15
N GLN A 254 -20.55 -2.21 -5.88
CA GLN A 254 -20.52 -2.23 -7.33
C GLN A 254 -19.67 -3.43 -7.84
N THR A 255 -19.97 -3.95 -9.02
CA THR A 255 -19.22 -5.05 -9.65
C THR A 255 -17.72 -4.78 -9.76
N ARG A 256 -17.37 -3.51 -10.03
CA ARG A 256 -15.97 -3.05 -10.06
C ARG A 256 -15.26 -3.09 -8.71
N TYR A 257 -15.98 -3.30 -7.62
CA TYR A 257 -15.43 -3.38 -6.25
C TYR A 257 -15.79 -4.72 -5.61
N MET A 258 -16.71 -4.75 -4.63
CA MET A 258 -17.02 -5.91 -3.81
C MET A 258 -18.55 -6.25 -3.81
N PRO A 259 -19.10 -6.77 -4.91
CA PRO A 259 -20.54 -7.00 -5.04
C PRO A 259 -21.16 -7.90 -3.96
N PHE A 260 -20.34 -8.77 -3.35
CA PHE A 260 -20.80 -9.64 -2.27
C PHE A 260 -21.18 -8.89 -0.97
N MET A 261 -20.70 -7.66 -0.78
CA MET A 261 -21.17 -6.82 0.33
C MET A 261 -22.68 -6.66 0.31
N LYS A 262 -23.31 -6.55 -0.88
CA LYS A 262 -24.75 -6.51 -1.05
C LYS A 262 -25.36 -7.91 -1.09
N SER A 263 -24.91 -8.76 -2.01
CA SER A 263 -25.57 -10.02 -2.32
C SER A 263 -25.47 -11.08 -1.22
N LYS A 264 -24.39 -11.08 -0.42
CA LYS A 264 -24.18 -12.05 0.68
C LYS A 264 -24.36 -11.44 2.08
N PHE A 265 -24.11 -10.13 2.24
CA PHE A 265 -24.05 -9.49 3.56
C PHE A 265 -25.08 -8.36 3.74
N ASN A 266 -25.92 -8.08 2.71
CA ASN A 266 -27.01 -7.08 2.75
C ASN A 266 -26.54 -5.66 3.11
N LEU A 267 -25.28 -5.29 2.80
CA LEU A 267 -24.65 -4.02 3.17
C LEU A 267 -24.59 -3.76 4.69
N ASP A 268 -24.73 -4.82 5.49
CA ASP A 268 -24.67 -4.78 6.96
C ASP A 268 -23.21 -4.92 7.41
N ASP A 269 -22.62 -3.85 7.94
CA ASP A 269 -21.23 -3.81 8.40
C ASP A 269 -20.95 -4.83 9.52
N GLN A 270 -21.95 -5.16 10.35
CA GLN A 270 -21.80 -6.16 11.42
C GLN A 270 -21.72 -7.60 10.89
N ARG A 271 -22.19 -7.84 9.67
CA ARG A 271 -22.17 -9.17 9.02
C ARG A 271 -20.98 -9.35 8.09
N ILE A 272 -20.36 -8.28 7.64
CA ILE A 272 -19.17 -8.34 6.78
C ILE A 272 -18.01 -8.92 7.61
N PRO A 273 -17.39 -10.03 7.19
CA PRO A 273 -16.47 -10.81 8.03
C PRO A 273 -15.09 -10.20 8.20
N PHE A 274 -14.81 -9.04 7.58
CA PHE A 274 -13.58 -8.26 7.77
C PHE A 274 -13.89 -6.77 7.79
N ASN A 275 -12.98 -5.97 8.34
CA ASN A 275 -12.96 -4.53 8.23
C ASN A 275 -11.52 -4.08 7.98
N PHE A 276 -11.26 -2.80 7.80
CA PHE A 276 -9.93 -2.30 7.46
C PHE A 276 -8.88 -2.56 8.55
N ASP A 277 -9.26 -2.54 9.82
CA ASP A 277 -8.37 -2.93 10.92
C ASP A 277 -7.78 -4.34 10.71
N LYS A 278 -8.62 -5.31 10.32
CA LYS A 278 -8.17 -6.68 10.02
C LYS A 278 -7.28 -6.73 8.80
N ALA A 279 -7.63 -6.03 7.72
CA ALA A 279 -6.81 -5.98 6.51
C ALA A 279 -5.41 -5.39 6.80
N ILE A 280 -5.33 -4.32 7.61
CA ILE A 280 -4.06 -3.71 8.03
C ILE A 280 -3.33 -4.63 9.02
N ALA A 281 -4.02 -5.30 9.94
CA ALA A 281 -3.41 -6.31 10.81
C ALA A 281 -2.77 -7.46 10.03
N ALA A 282 -3.31 -7.84 8.85
CA ALA A 282 -2.71 -8.84 7.97
C ALA A 282 -1.41 -8.36 7.30
N ILE A 283 -1.13 -7.06 7.27
CA ILE A 283 0.13 -6.50 6.78
C ILE A 283 1.25 -6.64 7.81
N ALA A 284 0.92 -6.57 9.11
CA ALA A 284 1.90 -6.64 10.20
C ALA A 284 2.84 -7.87 10.06
N PRO A 285 4.12 -7.77 10.46
CA PRO A 285 4.83 -6.62 11.01
C PRO A 285 5.45 -5.69 9.97
N ARG A 286 5.03 -5.78 8.69
CA ARG A 286 5.51 -4.93 7.60
C ARG A 286 4.99 -3.50 7.77
N ALA A 287 5.71 -2.53 7.21
CA ALA A 287 5.44 -1.13 7.46
C ALA A 287 4.14 -0.64 6.80
N PHE A 288 3.36 0.14 7.55
CA PHE A 288 2.12 0.76 7.12
C PHE A 288 2.09 2.24 7.51
N PHE A 289 1.78 3.10 6.57
CA PHE A 289 1.63 4.54 6.76
C PHE A 289 0.28 4.99 6.20
N SER A 290 -0.53 5.65 7.01
CA SER A 290 -1.82 6.22 6.60
C SER A 290 -1.79 7.74 6.62
N VAL A 291 -2.37 8.36 5.60
CA VAL A 291 -2.73 9.79 5.60
C VAL A 291 -4.25 9.88 5.54
N SER A 292 -4.84 10.43 6.60
CA SER A 292 -6.30 10.43 6.83
C SER A 292 -6.73 11.82 7.28
N PRO A 293 -6.97 12.74 6.31
CA PRO A 293 -7.26 14.14 6.61
C PRO A 293 -8.54 14.31 7.42
N VAL A 294 -8.54 15.27 8.35
CA VAL A 294 -9.66 15.49 9.30
C VAL A 294 -10.94 16.03 8.65
N ARG A 295 -10.85 16.58 7.41
CA ARG A 295 -11.99 17.06 6.63
C ARG A 295 -12.27 16.20 5.39
N ASP A 296 -11.79 14.96 5.37
CA ASP A 296 -12.11 14.03 4.29
C ASP A 296 -13.60 13.69 4.30
N SER A 297 -14.32 14.02 3.21
CA SER A 297 -15.75 13.77 3.07
C SER A 297 -16.08 12.33 2.69
N ASN A 298 -15.07 11.52 2.33
CA ASN A 298 -15.27 10.15 1.89
C ASN A 298 -14.91 9.13 2.98
N PHE A 299 -13.85 9.42 3.75
CA PHE A 299 -13.31 8.51 4.76
C PHE A 299 -13.11 9.26 6.08
N ASP A 300 -14.09 9.15 6.97
CA ASP A 300 -14.04 9.80 8.28
C ASP A 300 -12.80 9.34 9.06
N TYR A 301 -11.95 10.31 9.43
CA TYR A 301 -10.72 10.06 10.19
C TYR A 301 -10.99 9.41 11.56
N LYS A 302 -12.17 9.62 12.16
CA LYS A 302 -12.55 8.97 13.42
C LYS A 302 -12.63 7.45 13.31
N GLY A 303 -13.10 6.95 12.18
CA GLY A 303 -13.09 5.53 11.88
C GLY A 303 -11.66 5.00 11.64
N VAL A 304 -10.77 5.86 11.14
CA VAL A 304 -9.33 5.53 11.05
C VAL A 304 -8.72 5.47 12.45
N GLU A 305 -8.99 6.43 13.34
CA GLU A 305 -8.54 6.40 14.73
C GLU A 305 -8.98 5.11 15.45
N ALA A 306 -10.27 4.76 15.30
CA ALA A 306 -10.82 3.53 15.86
C ALA A 306 -10.11 2.28 15.30
N GLY A 307 -9.89 2.22 14.01
CA GLY A 307 -9.16 1.12 13.36
C GLY A 307 -7.70 1.02 13.80
N ILE A 308 -6.98 2.14 13.88
CA ILE A 308 -5.59 2.18 14.38
C ILE A 308 -5.50 1.72 15.84
N ALA A 309 -6.47 2.08 16.67
CA ALA A 309 -6.52 1.59 18.05
C ALA A 309 -6.62 0.06 18.14
N LEU A 310 -7.35 -0.59 17.21
CA LEU A 310 -7.47 -2.05 17.11
C LEU A 310 -6.19 -2.71 16.54
N VAL A 311 -5.50 -2.05 15.61
CA VAL A 311 -4.29 -2.58 14.94
C VAL A 311 -3.04 -2.42 15.80
N SER A 312 -2.92 -1.34 16.57
CA SER A 312 -1.73 -1.01 17.36
C SER A 312 -1.25 -2.12 18.29
N PRO A 313 -2.13 -2.86 19.02
CA PRO A 313 -1.72 -4.00 19.83
C PRO A 313 -1.07 -5.12 19.01
N VAL A 314 -1.54 -5.35 17.76
CA VAL A 314 -0.98 -6.38 16.87
C VAL A 314 0.47 -6.02 16.50
N TYR A 315 0.71 -4.80 16.04
CA TYR A 315 2.07 -4.33 15.73
C TYR A 315 2.98 -4.36 16.93
N ARG A 316 2.46 -3.96 18.11
CA ARG A 316 3.21 -3.99 19.38
C ARG A 316 3.63 -5.42 19.75
N SER A 317 2.72 -6.39 19.65
CA SER A 317 3.01 -7.79 19.98
C SER A 317 4.06 -8.42 19.07
N LEU A 318 4.25 -7.86 17.87
CA LEU A 318 5.24 -8.28 16.88
C LEU A 318 6.53 -7.44 16.92
N GLY A 319 6.69 -6.55 17.90
CA GLY A 319 7.87 -5.68 18.03
C GLY A 319 8.02 -4.66 16.90
N ALA A 320 6.92 -4.24 16.28
CA ALA A 320 6.91 -3.39 15.08
C ALA A 320 6.09 -2.10 15.24
N SER A 321 5.97 -1.58 16.48
CA SER A 321 5.15 -0.39 16.77
C SER A 321 5.58 0.85 15.93
N ASP A 322 6.86 0.99 15.66
CA ASP A 322 7.44 2.08 14.85
C ASP A 322 7.08 1.97 13.36
N LYS A 323 6.64 0.80 12.90
CA LYS A 323 6.23 0.53 11.51
C LYS A 323 4.76 0.81 11.24
N LEU A 324 3.96 1.16 12.23
CA LEU A 324 2.58 1.60 12.09
C LEU A 324 2.52 3.11 12.34
N GLN A 325 2.26 3.88 11.29
CA GLN A 325 2.18 5.33 11.39
C GLN A 325 0.92 5.88 10.73
N VAL A 326 0.40 6.97 11.28
CA VAL A 326 -0.75 7.68 10.73
C VAL A 326 -0.57 9.19 10.87
N ARG A 327 -1.10 9.93 9.90
CA ARG A 327 -1.16 11.40 9.89
C ARG A 327 -2.59 11.87 9.67
N TYR A 328 -2.98 12.92 10.38
CA TYR A 328 -4.29 13.54 10.30
C TYR A 328 -4.14 15.01 9.90
N PRO A 329 -3.77 15.32 8.63
CA PRO A 329 -3.60 16.71 8.20
C PRO A 329 -4.94 17.43 8.14
N ASP A 330 -4.91 18.78 8.33
CA ASP A 330 -6.06 19.64 8.16
C ASP A 330 -6.32 19.89 6.65
N ALA A 331 -6.88 18.90 5.98
CA ALA A 331 -7.18 18.90 4.56
C ALA A 331 -8.49 18.15 4.29
N GLY A 332 -9.03 18.32 3.07
CA GLY A 332 -10.12 17.52 2.54
C GLY A 332 -9.61 16.18 1.98
N HIS A 333 -10.36 15.60 1.02
CA HIS A 333 -9.98 14.35 0.33
C HIS A 333 -8.75 14.58 -0.58
N ASP A 334 -7.58 14.79 0.04
CA ASP A 334 -6.35 15.17 -0.64
C ASP A 334 -5.11 14.48 -0.03
N PHE A 335 -4.00 14.52 -0.76
CA PHE A 335 -2.69 14.05 -0.31
C PHE A 335 -1.71 15.24 -0.25
N PRO A 336 -1.79 16.07 0.81
CA PRO A 336 -1.01 17.30 0.91
C PRO A 336 0.49 17.08 0.77
N VAL A 337 1.20 18.09 0.26
CA VAL A 337 2.66 18.03 0.01
C VAL A 337 3.44 17.58 1.24
N GLU A 338 3.15 18.15 2.42
CA GLU A 338 3.87 17.80 3.65
C GLU A 338 3.63 16.33 4.03
N SER A 339 2.39 15.84 3.91
CA SER A 339 2.08 14.43 4.18
C SER A 339 2.71 13.48 3.16
N ARG A 340 2.81 13.90 1.88
CA ARG A 340 3.55 13.13 0.86
C ARG A 340 5.03 13.04 1.19
N LYS A 341 5.63 14.16 1.60
CA LYS A 341 7.03 14.22 2.02
C LYS A 341 7.31 13.23 3.15
N GLU A 342 6.51 13.27 4.23
CA GLU A 342 6.65 12.33 5.35
C GLU A 342 6.46 10.87 4.90
N ALA A 343 5.49 10.60 4.01
CA ALA A 343 5.27 9.27 3.47
C ALA A 343 6.48 8.78 2.64
N TYR A 344 7.09 9.64 1.84
CA TYR A 344 8.27 9.29 1.06
C TYR A 344 9.51 9.08 1.94
N GLU A 345 9.72 9.91 2.95
CA GLU A 345 10.78 9.72 3.95
C GLU A 345 10.61 8.39 4.72
N PHE A 346 9.37 8.02 5.02
CA PHE A 346 9.06 6.73 5.62
C PHE A 346 9.37 5.57 4.66
N ILE A 347 9.00 5.67 3.37
CA ILE A 347 9.34 4.68 2.34
C ILE A 347 10.86 4.55 2.21
N ASP A 348 11.58 5.67 2.08
CA ASP A 348 13.04 5.70 1.98
C ASP A 348 13.72 4.97 3.15
N LYS A 349 13.25 5.24 4.37
CA LYS A 349 13.73 4.60 5.59
C LYS A 349 13.52 3.07 5.56
N ILE A 350 12.32 2.62 5.20
CA ILE A 350 11.97 1.19 5.21
C ILE A 350 12.66 0.42 4.09
N LEU A 351 12.82 1.02 2.92
CA LEU A 351 13.45 0.41 1.76
C LEU A 351 14.98 0.70 1.69
N PHE A 352 15.55 1.32 2.73
CA PHE A 352 16.99 1.66 2.78
C PHE A 352 17.44 2.38 1.51
N HIS A 353 16.69 3.39 1.09
CA HIS A 353 16.94 4.15 -0.12
C HIS A 353 17.43 5.56 0.20
N LYS A 354 18.45 6.00 -0.53
CA LYS A 354 18.89 7.41 -0.54
C LYS A 354 18.32 8.05 -1.81
N PRO A 355 17.36 8.95 -1.70
CA PRO A 355 16.68 9.51 -2.86
C PRO A 355 17.63 10.35 -3.73
N LEU A 356 17.44 10.30 -5.06
CA LEU A 356 18.15 11.11 -6.04
C LEU A 356 17.65 12.56 -6.02
N SER A 357 16.37 12.76 -5.72
CA SER A 357 15.74 14.07 -5.55
C SER A 357 14.85 14.05 -4.31
N THR A 358 14.83 15.17 -3.57
CA THR A 358 13.91 15.40 -2.44
C THR A 358 12.80 16.40 -2.80
N LEU A 359 12.78 16.90 -4.04
CA LEU A 359 11.74 17.80 -4.51
C LEU A 359 10.40 17.06 -4.61
N ILE A 360 9.34 17.72 -4.16
CA ILE A 360 7.95 17.30 -4.30
C ILE A 360 7.21 18.46 -4.98
N LYS A 361 6.56 18.16 -6.09
CA LYS A 361 5.88 19.16 -6.94
C LYS A 361 4.40 19.29 -6.59
#